data_15f58639da732c50fda6e521d829a5fb
#
_entry.id   15f58639da732c50fda6e521d829a5fb
#
_cell.length_a   1.000
_cell.length_b   1.000
_cell.length_c   1.000
_cell.angle_alpha   90.00
_cell.angle_beta   90.00
_cell.angle_gamma   90.00
#
_symmetry.space_group_name_H-M   'P 1'
#
loop_
_entity.id
_entity.type
_entity.pdbx_description
1 polymer ?
#
loop_
_entity_poly.entity_id
_entity_poly.type
_entity_poly.pdbx_seq_one_letter_code
_entity_poly.pdbx_strand_id
1 'polypeptide(L)'
;MNFDQFLAGELERIQSAGLRRSQRVINSPQGPEVSCDGRLVANFASNDYLGLAAHPNLRGAAREALDEAGVGSGASRLICGTHSHHKRLEEALARFKRTEAALSFSSGYAAALGTIPALAGKGDVIVLDKLCHACLVDGARLAGASIRVFPHNGLEKLESHLRWAVQTFPDARVLVLVESVYSMDGDRAPLREIVELKERFGAWLLVDEAHGIGVVGKQGRGLVDELRLSNRIEAQMGTLGKAFGSSGAYICGSAALHDYLTNRARSFIFSTAPPPHCAAASRAAVRLLESAEGEALVARLHENITLLASRLSAPAQSAIFPVVIGGEEPAVKASQKLLEQGFLVPAIRYPTVARGSARLRVTVTAAHHHGHIERLASSLASLRE
;
A
#
# COMPACT_ATOMS: atom_id res chain seq x y z
N MET A 1 13.92 -10.54 36.82
CA MET A 1 12.64 -10.24 36.16
C MET A 1 12.30 -11.43 35.29
N ASN A 2 11.12 -12.06 35.45
CA ASN A 2 10.71 -13.13 34.56
C ASN A 2 10.12 -12.53 33.27
N PHE A 3 9.85 -13.39 32.26
CA PHE A 3 9.35 -12.98 30.95
C PHE A 3 8.05 -12.17 31.02
N ASP A 4 7.08 -12.66 31.78
CA ASP A 4 5.77 -12.01 31.89
C ASP A 4 5.83 -10.68 32.66
N GLN A 5 6.70 -10.58 33.67
CA GLN A 5 6.94 -9.31 34.38
C GLN A 5 7.57 -8.25 33.46
N PHE A 6 8.50 -8.67 32.56
CA PHE A 6 9.05 -7.76 31.54
C PHE A 6 7.95 -7.27 30.57
N LEU A 7 7.13 -8.17 30.05
CA LEU A 7 6.03 -7.82 29.13
C LEU A 7 5.01 -6.89 29.79
N ALA A 8 4.61 -7.17 31.05
CA ALA A 8 3.69 -6.30 31.79
C ALA A 8 4.23 -4.88 31.93
N GLY A 9 5.51 -4.73 32.32
CA GLY A 9 6.15 -3.42 32.42
C GLY A 9 6.20 -2.65 31.10
N GLU A 10 6.49 -3.34 29.98
CA GLU A 10 6.47 -2.70 28.66
C GLU A 10 5.04 -2.31 28.23
N LEU A 11 4.03 -3.14 28.53
CA LEU A 11 2.62 -2.81 28.25
C LEU A 11 2.14 -1.60 29.07
N GLU A 12 2.56 -1.47 30.32
CA GLU A 12 2.28 -0.28 31.14
C GLU A 12 2.92 0.99 30.57
N ARG A 13 4.17 0.92 30.09
CA ARG A 13 4.83 2.03 29.40
C ARG A 13 4.10 2.44 28.15
N ILE A 14 3.68 1.47 27.32
CA ILE A 14 2.89 1.70 26.11
C ILE A 14 1.55 2.35 26.45
N GLN A 15 0.88 1.86 27.51
CA GLN A 15 -0.39 2.41 27.99
C GLN A 15 -0.23 3.84 28.48
N SER A 16 0.76 4.12 29.33
CA SER A 16 1.04 5.44 29.88
C SER A 16 1.41 6.47 28.80
N ALA A 17 2.03 6.01 27.71
CA ALA A 17 2.32 6.84 26.54
C ALA A 17 1.10 7.07 25.61
N GLY A 18 -0.09 6.53 25.92
CA GLY A 18 -1.28 6.62 25.07
C GLY A 18 -1.17 5.82 23.75
N LEU A 19 -0.22 4.87 23.69
CA LEU A 19 0.11 4.13 22.45
C LEU A 19 -0.45 2.71 22.41
N ARG A 20 -1.15 2.25 23.45
CA ARG A 20 -1.73 0.91 23.46
C ARG A 20 -2.74 0.74 22.33
N ARG A 21 -2.64 -0.40 21.65
CA ARG A 21 -3.51 -0.78 20.52
C ARG A 21 -4.33 -1.99 20.89
N SER A 22 -5.58 -2.03 20.40
CA SER A 22 -6.47 -3.18 20.47
C SER A 22 -7.00 -3.48 19.06
N GLN A 23 -7.30 -4.73 18.80
CA GLN A 23 -7.96 -5.15 17.57
C GLN A 23 -9.46 -4.90 17.70
N ARG A 24 -10.12 -4.53 16.60
CA ARG A 24 -11.58 -4.49 16.46
C ARG A 24 -12.02 -5.70 15.64
N VAL A 25 -13.14 -6.28 15.99
CA VAL A 25 -13.68 -7.45 15.28
C VAL A 25 -14.73 -6.99 14.28
N ILE A 26 -14.50 -7.34 13.01
CA ILE A 26 -15.46 -7.11 11.92
C ILE A 26 -16.20 -8.41 11.64
N ASN A 27 -17.51 -8.40 11.83
CA ASN A 27 -18.39 -9.59 11.71
C ASN A 27 -19.26 -9.57 10.45
N SER A 28 -18.85 -8.80 9.43
CA SER A 28 -19.52 -8.73 8.13
C SER A 28 -18.48 -8.80 6.99
N PRO A 29 -18.90 -9.02 5.74
CA PRO A 29 -18.02 -8.72 4.59
C PRO A 29 -17.54 -7.26 4.64
N GLN A 30 -16.38 -6.98 4.02
CA GLN A 30 -15.92 -5.62 3.82
C GLN A 30 -16.89 -4.87 2.88
N GLY A 31 -17.12 -3.59 3.17
CA GLY A 31 -18.03 -2.75 2.42
C GLY A 31 -18.07 -1.33 2.97
N PRO A 32 -18.97 -0.47 2.42
CA PRO A 32 -19.17 0.90 2.90
C PRO A 32 -19.76 0.97 4.32
N GLU A 33 -20.41 -0.10 4.75
CA GLU A 33 -20.86 -0.34 6.11
C GLU A 33 -20.36 -1.70 6.59
N VAL A 34 -19.96 -1.80 7.84
CA VAL A 34 -19.49 -3.04 8.46
C VAL A 34 -20.04 -3.20 9.87
N SER A 35 -20.22 -4.45 10.29
CA SER A 35 -20.48 -4.78 11.70
C SER A 35 -19.15 -4.80 12.46
N CYS A 36 -18.89 -3.75 13.23
CA CYS A 36 -17.67 -3.58 14.02
C CYS A 36 -18.02 -3.71 15.50
N ASP A 37 -17.44 -4.69 16.19
CA ASP A 37 -17.73 -4.99 17.61
C ASP A 37 -19.25 -5.07 17.90
N GLY A 38 -20.03 -5.66 16.96
CA GLY A 38 -21.48 -5.83 17.06
C GLY A 38 -22.32 -4.62 16.68
N ARG A 39 -21.73 -3.51 16.23
CA ARG A 39 -22.44 -2.31 15.78
C ARG A 39 -22.27 -2.09 14.27
N LEU A 40 -23.35 -1.76 13.58
CA LEU A 40 -23.29 -1.35 12.16
C LEU A 40 -22.77 0.09 12.09
N VAL A 41 -21.68 0.29 11.34
CA VAL A 41 -21.03 1.59 11.18
C VAL A 41 -20.60 1.83 9.74
N ALA A 42 -20.62 3.07 9.29
CA ALA A 42 -20.05 3.47 8.00
C ALA A 42 -18.51 3.40 8.07
N ASN A 43 -17.90 2.69 7.11
CA ASN A 43 -16.50 2.27 7.17
C ASN A 43 -15.58 3.19 6.36
N PHE A 44 -15.05 4.22 6.97
CA PHE A 44 -14.05 5.10 6.39
C PHE A 44 -12.60 4.73 6.78
N ALA A 45 -12.37 3.48 7.16
CA ALA A 45 -11.05 2.94 7.55
C ALA A 45 -10.44 2.00 6.50
N SER A 46 -11.26 1.49 5.55
CA SER A 46 -10.84 0.45 4.62
C SER A 46 -9.94 0.97 3.51
N ASN A 47 -8.94 0.16 3.13
CA ASN A 47 -8.16 0.37 1.91
C ASN A 47 -8.74 -0.35 0.68
N ASP A 48 -9.92 -0.97 0.79
CA ASP A 48 -10.66 -1.56 -0.33
C ASP A 48 -11.30 -0.46 -1.19
N TYR A 49 -10.45 0.34 -1.86
CA TYR A 49 -10.83 1.59 -2.53
C TYR A 49 -11.95 1.43 -3.56
N LEU A 50 -12.03 0.26 -4.20
CA LEU A 50 -13.03 -0.02 -5.22
C LEU A 50 -14.20 -0.88 -4.71
N GLY A 51 -14.15 -1.33 -3.44
CA GLY A 51 -15.18 -2.19 -2.84
C GLY A 51 -15.14 -3.62 -3.38
N LEU A 52 -13.98 -4.12 -3.78
CA LEU A 52 -13.85 -5.41 -4.44
C LEU A 52 -13.72 -6.61 -3.50
N ALA A 53 -13.41 -6.40 -2.22
CA ALA A 53 -13.16 -7.49 -1.26
C ALA A 53 -14.36 -8.46 -1.09
N ALA A 54 -15.59 -7.98 -1.31
CA ALA A 54 -16.80 -8.81 -1.29
C ALA A 54 -17.46 -8.97 -2.68
N HIS A 55 -16.79 -8.55 -3.76
CA HIS A 55 -17.35 -8.54 -5.09
C HIS A 55 -17.70 -9.94 -5.62
N PRO A 56 -18.89 -10.17 -6.24
CA PRO A 56 -19.33 -11.48 -6.71
C PRO A 56 -18.34 -12.17 -7.64
N ASN A 57 -17.74 -11.45 -8.60
CA ASN A 57 -16.80 -11.99 -9.56
C ASN A 57 -15.52 -12.53 -8.89
N LEU A 58 -15.00 -11.83 -7.87
CA LEU A 58 -13.83 -12.28 -7.12
C LEU A 58 -14.17 -13.50 -6.27
N ARG A 59 -15.32 -13.49 -5.62
CA ARG A 59 -15.82 -14.63 -4.82
C ARG A 59 -16.05 -15.86 -5.69
N GLY A 60 -16.60 -15.69 -6.89
CA GLY A 60 -16.78 -16.77 -7.87
C GLY A 60 -15.44 -17.39 -8.25
N ALA A 61 -14.51 -16.57 -8.72
CA ALA A 61 -13.17 -17.01 -9.10
C ALA A 61 -12.40 -17.71 -7.96
N ALA A 62 -12.57 -17.21 -6.71
CA ALA A 62 -11.97 -17.86 -5.55
C ALA A 62 -12.58 -19.24 -5.28
N ARG A 63 -13.91 -19.39 -5.37
CA ARG A 63 -14.60 -20.67 -5.19
C ARG A 63 -14.18 -21.72 -6.22
N GLU A 64 -14.19 -21.35 -7.50
CA GLU A 64 -13.72 -22.23 -8.60
C GLU A 64 -12.28 -22.70 -8.33
N ALA A 65 -11.39 -21.78 -7.94
CA ALA A 65 -10.02 -22.14 -7.64
C ALA A 65 -9.86 -22.99 -6.35
N LEU A 66 -10.74 -22.86 -5.37
CA LEU A 66 -10.78 -23.75 -4.20
C LEU A 66 -11.16 -25.17 -4.59
N ASP A 67 -12.15 -25.33 -5.48
CA ASP A 67 -12.59 -26.64 -5.97
C ASP A 67 -11.52 -27.29 -6.86
N GLU A 68 -10.79 -26.49 -7.68
CA GLU A 68 -9.76 -26.96 -8.61
C GLU A 68 -8.42 -27.26 -7.90
N ALA A 69 -7.97 -26.41 -6.98
CA ALA A 69 -6.60 -26.41 -6.46
C ALA A 69 -6.51 -26.60 -4.92
N GLY A 70 -7.63 -26.71 -4.21
CA GLY A 70 -7.66 -26.79 -2.76
C GLY A 70 -7.32 -25.44 -2.06
N VAL A 71 -7.13 -25.53 -0.73
CA VAL A 71 -6.99 -24.36 0.13
C VAL A 71 -5.58 -23.76 0.11
N GLY A 72 -4.54 -24.57 0.04
CA GLY A 72 -3.14 -24.14 0.20
C GLY A 72 -2.23 -24.63 -0.91
N SER A 73 -1.02 -24.10 -0.97
CA SER A 73 -0.03 -24.40 -2.01
C SER A 73 0.95 -25.51 -1.61
N GLY A 74 0.99 -25.94 -0.38
CA GLY A 74 1.76 -27.10 0.12
C GLY A 74 3.28 -26.93 0.18
N ALA A 75 3.88 -25.96 -0.54
CA ALA A 75 5.32 -25.72 -0.57
C ALA A 75 5.66 -24.28 -1.02
N SER A 76 6.95 -23.93 -1.03
CA SER A 76 7.42 -22.69 -1.64
C SER A 76 7.27 -22.72 -3.17
N ARG A 77 7.30 -21.55 -3.80
CA ARG A 77 7.11 -21.36 -5.24
C ARG A 77 8.10 -22.19 -6.09
N LEU A 78 9.32 -22.34 -5.64
CA LEU A 78 10.38 -23.05 -6.37
C LEU A 78 10.37 -24.58 -6.19
N ILE A 79 9.64 -25.08 -5.21
CA ILE A 79 9.53 -26.52 -4.98
C ILE A 79 8.34 -27.09 -5.78
N CYS A 80 7.13 -27.05 -5.20
CA CYS A 80 5.91 -27.48 -5.88
C CYS A 80 4.72 -26.55 -5.59
N GLY A 81 4.95 -25.40 -4.95
CA GLY A 81 3.90 -24.45 -4.59
C GLY A 81 3.48 -23.50 -5.72
N THR A 82 4.13 -23.53 -6.89
CA THR A 82 3.69 -22.74 -8.04
C THR A 82 2.51 -23.41 -8.74
N HIS A 83 1.33 -22.81 -8.64
CA HIS A 83 0.14 -23.24 -9.34
C HIS A 83 -0.09 -22.40 -10.62
N SER A 84 -0.89 -22.92 -11.58
CA SER A 84 -1.27 -22.20 -12.80
C SER A 84 -1.96 -20.85 -12.53
N HIS A 85 -2.72 -20.73 -11.41
CA HIS A 85 -3.33 -19.48 -11.00
C HIS A 85 -2.31 -18.38 -10.69
N HIS A 86 -1.15 -18.71 -10.10
CA HIS A 86 -0.08 -17.72 -9.87
C HIS A 86 0.47 -17.21 -11.21
N LYS A 87 0.77 -18.10 -12.16
CA LYS A 87 1.31 -17.70 -13.46
C LYS A 87 0.32 -16.85 -14.26
N ARG A 88 -0.96 -17.25 -14.30
CA ARG A 88 -2.02 -16.49 -14.96
C ARG A 88 -2.24 -15.10 -14.30
N LEU A 89 -2.05 -14.96 -12.99
CA LEU A 89 -2.08 -13.67 -12.30
C LEU A 89 -0.88 -12.81 -12.70
N GLU A 90 0.34 -13.36 -12.67
CA GLU A 90 1.58 -12.67 -13.03
C GLU A 90 1.53 -12.14 -14.47
N GLU A 91 1.06 -12.94 -15.42
CA GLU A 91 0.81 -12.53 -16.80
C GLU A 91 -0.23 -11.39 -16.90
N ALA A 92 -1.33 -11.47 -16.14
CA ALA A 92 -2.36 -10.44 -16.14
C ALA A 92 -1.82 -9.12 -15.55
N LEU A 93 -1.05 -9.18 -14.48
CA LEU A 93 -0.42 -8.01 -13.85
C LEU A 93 0.62 -7.35 -14.76
N ALA A 94 1.46 -8.14 -15.44
CA ALA A 94 2.44 -7.62 -16.39
C ALA A 94 1.76 -6.81 -17.49
N ARG A 95 0.70 -7.38 -18.11
CA ARG A 95 -0.09 -6.67 -19.14
C ARG A 95 -0.75 -5.42 -18.59
N PHE A 96 -1.40 -5.52 -17.42
CA PHE A 96 -2.10 -4.41 -16.79
C PHE A 96 -1.15 -3.24 -16.46
N LYS A 97 0.05 -3.54 -15.96
CA LYS A 97 1.08 -2.55 -15.62
C LYS A 97 1.96 -2.14 -16.81
N ARG A 98 1.74 -2.73 -17.98
CA ARG A 98 2.53 -2.48 -19.21
C ARG A 98 4.02 -2.71 -19.00
N THR A 99 4.35 -3.84 -18.39
CA THR A 99 5.71 -4.32 -18.16
C THR A 99 5.92 -5.68 -18.80
N GLU A 100 7.17 -6.12 -18.93
CA GLU A 100 7.49 -7.42 -19.55
C GLU A 100 7.08 -8.59 -18.65
N ALA A 101 7.22 -8.44 -17.33
CA ALA A 101 6.94 -9.50 -16.36
C ALA A 101 6.44 -8.97 -15.01
N ALA A 102 5.83 -9.86 -14.25
CA ALA A 102 5.45 -9.64 -12.86
C ALA A 102 5.77 -10.88 -12.02
N LEU A 103 6.15 -10.67 -10.76
CA LEU A 103 6.36 -11.71 -9.77
C LEU A 103 5.46 -11.46 -8.56
N SER A 104 4.66 -12.44 -8.15
CA SER A 104 3.73 -12.32 -7.02
C SER A 104 4.33 -12.81 -5.71
N PHE A 105 3.98 -12.11 -4.61
CA PHE A 105 4.43 -12.34 -3.24
C PHE A 105 3.24 -12.49 -2.29
N SER A 106 3.47 -13.01 -1.09
CA SER A 106 2.43 -13.20 -0.07
C SER A 106 1.88 -11.89 0.51
N SER A 107 2.64 -10.81 0.48
CA SER A 107 2.23 -9.47 0.94
C SER A 107 3.14 -8.39 0.37
N GLY A 108 2.72 -7.09 0.45
CA GLY A 108 3.58 -5.96 0.11
C GLY A 108 4.85 -5.92 0.97
N TYR A 109 4.72 -6.27 2.24
CA TYR A 109 5.87 -6.36 3.14
C TYR A 109 6.89 -7.40 2.65
N ALA A 110 6.42 -8.61 2.28
CA ALA A 110 7.28 -9.66 1.72
C ALA A 110 7.90 -9.25 0.37
N ALA A 111 7.15 -8.54 -0.49
CA ALA A 111 7.67 -8.03 -1.76
C ALA A 111 8.84 -7.04 -1.54
N ALA A 112 8.68 -6.07 -0.63
CA ALA A 112 9.73 -5.12 -0.30
C ALA A 112 10.97 -5.80 0.31
N LEU A 113 10.78 -6.67 1.32
CA LEU A 113 11.87 -7.40 1.98
C LEU A 113 12.58 -8.40 1.06
N GLY A 114 11.95 -8.86 0.00
CA GLY A 114 12.58 -9.72 -1.00
C GLY A 114 13.33 -8.92 -2.06
N THR A 115 12.71 -7.85 -2.55
CA THR A 115 13.19 -7.10 -3.71
C THR A 115 14.33 -6.15 -3.35
N ILE A 116 14.19 -5.34 -2.30
CA ILE A 116 15.17 -4.31 -1.96
C ILE A 116 16.55 -4.91 -1.64
N PRO A 117 16.66 -5.94 -0.76
CA PRO A 117 17.95 -6.57 -0.50
C PRO A 117 18.51 -7.41 -1.66
N ALA A 118 17.66 -7.75 -2.64
CA ALA A 118 18.13 -8.38 -3.87
C ALA A 118 18.80 -7.36 -4.81
N LEU A 119 18.26 -6.13 -4.86
CA LEU A 119 18.74 -5.07 -5.76
C LEU A 119 19.92 -4.28 -5.21
N ALA A 120 20.02 -4.11 -3.89
CA ALA A 120 21.10 -3.36 -3.25
C ALA A 120 21.65 -4.14 -2.04
N GLY A 121 22.94 -3.95 -1.74
CA GLY A 121 23.62 -4.62 -0.64
C GLY A 121 24.76 -3.79 -0.05
N LYS A 122 25.65 -4.46 0.70
CA LYS A 122 26.84 -3.81 1.27
C LYS A 122 27.69 -3.19 0.15
N GLY A 123 28.03 -1.93 0.29
CA GLY A 123 28.77 -1.15 -0.71
C GLY A 123 27.88 -0.33 -1.63
N ASP A 124 26.57 -0.59 -1.67
CA ASP A 124 25.61 0.18 -2.43
C ASP A 124 24.99 1.32 -1.62
N VAL A 125 24.19 2.17 -2.28
CA VAL A 125 23.49 3.30 -1.66
C VAL A 125 21.99 3.17 -1.90
N ILE A 126 21.20 3.35 -0.84
CA ILE A 126 19.75 3.47 -0.91
C ILE A 126 19.35 4.89 -0.49
N VAL A 127 18.58 5.56 -1.34
CA VAL A 127 18.04 6.90 -1.09
C VAL A 127 16.53 6.80 -1.02
N LEU A 128 15.92 7.13 0.14
CA LEU A 128 14.48 6.96 0.32
C LEU A 128 13.80 8.22 0.86
N ASP A 129 12.53 8.42 0.46
CA ASP A 129 11.69 9.47 1.02
C ASP A 129 11.40 9.20 2.50
N LYS A 130 11.36 10.26 3.31
CA LYS A 130 11.13 10.19 4.76
C LYS A 130 9.81 9.54 5.14
N LEU A 131 8.78 9.64 4.29
CA LEU A 131 7.44 9.10 4.54
C LEU A 131 7.20 7.74 3.89
N CYS A 132 8.20 7.09 3.34
CA CYS A 132 8.10 5.73 2.83
C CYS A 132 7.56 4.77 3.90
N HIS A 133 6.70 3.85 3.47
CA HIS A 133 6.14 2.80 4.32
C HIS A 133 7.24 1.97 5.01
N ALA A 134 6.95 1.49 6.21
CA ALA A 134 7.88 0.72 7.02
C ALA A 134 8.54 -0.45 6.26
N CYS A 135 7.83 -1.12 5.35
CA CYS A 135 8.40 -2.22 4.57
C CYS A 135 9.56 -1.79 3.66
N LEU A 136 9.53 -0.57 3.10
CA LEU A 136 10.63 -0.04 2.29
C LEU A 136 11.83 0.31 3.19
N VAL A 137 11.57 0.90 4.35
CA VAL A 137 12.59 1.23 5.36
C VAL A 137 13.26 -0.05 5.87
N ASP A 138 12.48 -1.07 6.21
CA ASP A 138 13.00 -2.32 6.75
C ASP A 138 13.73 -3.14 5.68
N GLY A 139 13.24 -3.10 4.42
CA GLY A 139 13.95 -3.65 3.27
C GLY A 139 15.30 -2.97 3.04
N ALA A 140 15.36 -1.64 3.16
CA ALA A 140 16.59 -0.88 3.04
C ALA A 140 17.59 -1.21 4.16
N ARG A 141 17.11 -1.35 5.41
CA ARG A 141 17.94 -1.78 6.54
C ARG A 141 18.49 -3.20 6.36
N LEU A 142 17.63 -4.11 5.90
CA LEU A 142 18.01 -5.51 5.66
C LEU A 142 19.04 -5.64 4.54
N ALA A 143 19.05 -4.76 3.57
CA ALA A 143 20.03 -4.73 2.48
C ALA A 143 21.47 -4.50 2.98
N GLY A 144 21.66 -3.79 4.09
CA GLY A 144 22.98 -3.44 4.61
C GLY A 144 23.71 -2.39 3.76
N ALA A 145 23.01 -1.70 2.86
CA ALA A 145 23.51 -0.61 2.05
C ALA A 145 23.63 0.70 2.87
N SER A 146 24.38 1.68 2.35
CA SER A 146 24.42 3.03 2.91
C SER A 146 23.07 3.73 2.66
N ILE A 147 22.35 4.08 3.74
CA ILE A 147 21.01 4.69 3.64
C ILE A 147 21.10 6.20 3.74
N ARG A 148 20.43 6.92 2.84
CA ARG A 148 20.17 8.35 2.89
C ARG A 148 18.67 8.60 2.83
N VAL A 149 18.18 9.47 3.71
CA VAL A 149 16.76 9.84 3.78
C VAL A 149 16.63 11.30 3.35
N PHE A 150 15.75 11.56 2.38
CA PHE A 150 15.43 12.92 1.99
C PHE A 150 14.07 13.36 2.54
N PRO A 151 13.87 14.68 2.79
CA PRO A 151 12.58 15.22 3.21
C PRO A 151 11.49 14.84 2.21
N HIS A 152 10.29 14.63 2.71
CA HIS A 152 9.13 14.26 1.91
C HIS A 152 8.97 15.13 0.67
N ASN A 153 8.95 14.49 -0.51
CA ASN A 153 8.90 15.13 -1.83
C ASN A 153 10.02 16.16 -2.10
N GLY A 154 11.12 16.13 -1.33
CA GLY A 154 12.21 17.12 -1.38
C GLY A 154 13.22 16.83 -2.48
N LEU A 155 12.94 17.30 -3.71
CA LEU A 155 13.74 17.02 -4.91
C LEU A 155 15.18 17.54 -4.82
N GLU A 156 15.39 18.73 -4.27
CA GLU A 156 16.75 19.31 -4.09
C GLU A 156 17.63 18.41 -3.22
N LYS A 157 17.04 17.86 -2.14
CA LYS A 157 17.78 16.97 -1.24
C LYS A 157 17.99 15.59 -1.85
N LEU A 158 17.02 15.09 -2.62
CA LEU A 158 17.18 13.89 -3.44
C LEU A 158 18.37 14.06 -4.40
N GLU A 159 18.40 15.14 -5.17
CA GLU A 159 19.50 15.43 -6.09
C GLU A 159 20.86 15.52 -5.36
N SER A 160 20.89 16.20 -4.21
CA SER A 160 22.10 16.29 -3.38
C SER A 160 22.60 14.93 -2.93
N HIS A 161 21.70 14.01 -2.54
CA HIS A 161 22.06 12.66 -2.15
C HIS A 161 22.52 11.79 -3.31
N LEU A 162 21.89 11.92 -4.48
CA LEU A 162 22.31 11.20 -5.69
C LEU A 162 23.70 11.67 -6.14
N ARG A 163 23.95 12.99 -6.16
CA ARG A 163 25.27 13.56 -6.46
C ARG A 163 26.34 13.06 -5.49
N TRP A 164 26.05 13.09 -4.19
CA TRP A 164 26.95 12.56 -3.16
C TRP A 164 27.24 11.08 -3.39
N ALA A 165 26.23 10.25 -3.69
CA ALA A 165 26.40 8.82 -3.91
C ALA A 165 27.38 8.54 -5.06
N VAL A 166 27.16 9.17 -6.23
CA VAL A 166 28.01 8.98 -7.40
C VAL A 166 29.45 9.49 -7.18
N GLN A 167 29.62 10.59 -6.45
CA GLN A 167 30.95 11.15 -6.17
C GLN A 167 31.73 10.34 -5.13
N THR A 168 31.03 9.81 -4.12
CA THR A 168 31.67 9.11 -3.00
C THR A 168 31.88 7.61 -3.26
N PHE A 169 30.96 7.02 -4.04
CA PHE A 169 30.93 5.59 -4.34
C PHE A 169 30.69 5.36 -5.85
N PRO A 170 31.67 5.64 -6.70
CA PRO A 170 31.48 5.62 -8.17
C PRO A 170 31.09 4.26 -8.72
N ASP A 171 31.43 3.16 -8.03
CA ASP A 171 31.12 1.79 -8.45
C ASP A 171 29.84 1.23 -7.78
N ALA A 172 29.21 2.00 -6.89
CA ALA A 172 28.03 1.55 -6.16
C ALA A 172 26.76 1.62 -7.02
N ARG A 173 25.88 0.65 -6.84
CA ARG A 173 24.48 0.78 -7.30
C ARG A 173 23.75 1.76 -6.39
N VAL A 174 22.97 2.63 -6.99
CA VAL A 174 22.16 3.59 -6.25
C VAL A 174 20.69 3.25 -6.48
N LEU A 175 19.94 2.93 -5.41
CA LEU A 175 18.53 2.61 -5.46
C LEU A 175 17.70 3.69 -4.77
N VAL A 176 16.78 4.30 -5.49
CA VAL A 176 15.81 5.26 -4.96
C VAL A 176 14.51 4.53 -4.62
N LEU A 177 13.94 4.82 -3.44
CA LEU A 177 12.67 4.24 -2.98
C LEU A 177 11.67 5.36 -2.68
N VAL A 178 10.49 5.29 -3.31
CA VAL A 178 9.38 6.24 -3.10
C VAL A 178 8.03 5.50 -3.16
N GLU A 179 6.98 6.13 -2.60
CA GLU A 179 5.59 5.73 -2.87
C GLU A 179 5.00 6.65 -3.95
N SER A 180 4.10 6.15 -4.78
CA SER A 180 3.37 6.97 -5.75
C SER A 180 2.28 7.82 -5.07
N VAL A 181 1.62 7.26 -4.06
CA VAL A 181 0.69 7.92 -3.15
C VAL A 181 1.06 7.53 -1.73
N TYR A 182 1.32 8.51 -0.89
CA TYR A 182 1.78 8.26 0.48
C TYR A 182 0.64 7.86 1.42
N SER A 183 0.85 6.79 2.14
CA SER A 183 -0.19 6.05 2.85
C SER A 183 -0.91 6.82 3.97
N MET A 184 -0.24 7.81 4.59
CA MET A 184 -0.77 8.56 5.73
C MET A 184 -1.14 9.99 5.39
N ASP A 185 -0.65 10.53 4.29
CA ASP A 185 -0.85 11.91 3.85
C ASP A 185 -1.76 12.00 2.62
N GLY A 186 -1.82 10.94 1.82
CA GLY A 186 -2.70 10.84 0.64
C GLY A 186 -2.23 11.67 -0.56
N ASP A 187 -1.08 12.31 -0.45
CA ASP A 187 -0.49 13.12 -1.51
C ASP A 187 0.33 12.26 -2.47
N ARG A 188 0.64 12.82 -3.64
CA ARG A 188 1.34 12.15 -4.73
C ARG A 188 2.80 12.55 -4.78
N ALA A 189 3.67 11.60 -5.12
CA ALA A 189 5.07 11.89 -5.41
C ALA A 189 5.23 12.68 -6.72
N PRO A 190 6.21 13.58 -6.83
CA PRO A 190 6.62 14.23 -8.08
C PRO A 190 7.43 13.25 -8.93
N LEU A 191 6.77 12.14 -9.39
CA LEU A 191 7.47 11.01 -10.02
C LEU A 191 8.19 11.40 -11.33
N ARG A 192 7.71 12.39 -12.06
CA ARG A 192 8.33 12.81 -13.31
C ARG A 192 9.73 13.36 -13.05
N GLU A 193 9.82 14.25 -12.08
CA GLU A 193 11.07 14.89 -11.65
C GLU A 193 12.01 13.89 -10.98
N ILE A 194 11.47 12.95 -10.19
CA ILE A 194 12.25 11.88 -9.57
C ILE A 194 12.87 10.96 -10.64
N VAL A 195 12.11 10.62 -11.69
CA VAL A 195 12.62 9.82 -12.81
C VAL A 195 13.71 10.56 -13.58
N GLU A 196 13.55 11.85 -13.83
CA GLU A 196 14.58 12.67 -14.50
C GLU A 196 15.86 12.75 -13.67
N LEU A 197 15.74 12.90 -12.35
CA LEU A 197 16.88 12.90 -11.44
C LEU A 197 17.58 11.54 -11.42
N LYS A 198 16.86 10.44 -11.23
CA LYS A 198 17.47 9.11 -11.17
C LYS A 198 18.22 8.76 -12.47
N GLU A 199 17.68 9.14 -13.63
CA GLU A 199 18.33 8.90 -14.94
C GLU A 199 19.59 9.73 -15.10
N ARG A 200 19.57 11.00 -14.69
CA ARG A 200 20.74 11.87 -14.73
C ARG A 200 21.92 11.31 -13.94
N PHE A 201 21.66 10.63 -12.85
CA PHE A 201 22.67 10.05 -11.96
C PHE A 201 22.87 8.53 -12.13
N GLY A 202 22.23 7.90 -13.11
CA GLY A 202 22.34 6.46 -13.35
C GLY A 202 21.80 5.59 -12.21
N ALA A 203 20.87 6.11 -11.40
CA ALA A 203 20.27 5.40 -10.30
C ALA A 203 19.07 4.55 -10.75
N TRP A 204 18.74 3.53 -9.97
CA TRP A 204 17.53 2.71 -10.13
C TRP A 204 16.42 3.26 -9.25
N LEU A 205 15.16 2.99 -9.65
CA LEU A 205 13.98 3.45 -8.93
C LEU A 205 13.01 2.29 -8.68
N LEU A 206 12.64 2.10 -7.41
CA LEU A 206 11.49 1.31 -7.02
C LEU A 206 10.37 2.24 -6.57
N VAL A 207 9.20 2.11 -7.19
CA VAL A 207 7.99 2.85 -6.83
C VAL A 207 6.97 1.91 -6.20
N ASP A 208 6.57 2.21 -4.98
CA ASP A 208 5.44 1.54 -4.33
C ASP A 208 4.12 2.22 -4.72
N GLU A 209 3.30 1.53 -5.47
CA GLU A 209 1.98 1.97 -5.91
C GLU A 209 0.82 1.39 -5.09
N ALA A 210 1.09 0.88 -3.89
CA ALA A 210 0.08 0.22 -3.06
C ALA A 210 -1.17 1.07 -2.80
N HIS A 211 -1.05 2.40 -2.79
CA HIS A 211 -2.15 3.36 -2.63
C HIS A 211 -2.50 4.12 -3.93
N GLY A 212 -1.72 3.95 -4.99
CA GLY A 212 -1.98 4.50 -6.31
C GLY A 212 -2.82 3.58 -7.20
N ILE A 213 -2.55 2.26 -7.11
CA ILE A 213 -3.27 1.24 -7.89
C ILE A 213 -4.76 1.22 -7.52
N GLY A 214 -5.64 1.15 -8.52
CA GLY A 214 -7.10 1.22 -8.34
C GLY A 214 -7.64 2.63 -8.07
N VAL A 215 -6.76 3.62 -7.83
CA VAL A 215 -7.13 4.99 -7.42
C VAL A 215 -6.72 6.02 -8.45
N VAL A 216 -5.52 5.91 -9.01
CA VAL A 216 -4.93 6.91 -9.89
C VAL A 216 -4.81 6.36 -11.31
N GLY A 217 -4.98 7.22 -12.31
CA GLY A 217 -4.82 6.90 -13.72
C GLY A 217 -6.02 6.20 -14.35
N LYS A 218 -5.97 6.05 -15.67
CA LYS A 218 -7.00 5.36 -16.45
C LYS A 218 -7.11 3.90 -16.01
N GLN A 219 -8.32 3.43 -15.77
CA GLN A 219 -8.60 2.08 -15.25
C GLN A 219 -7.92 1.80 -13.91
N GLY A 220 -7.51 2.84 -13.15
CA GLY A 220 -6.80 2.65 -11.88
C GLY A 220 -5.43 1.99 -12.01
N ARG A 221 -4.71 2.18 -13.14
CA ARG A 221 -3.38 1.56 -13.36
C ARG A 221 -2.26 2.15 -12.53
N GLY A 222 -2.52 3.21 -11.78
CA GLY A 222 -1.56 3.88 -10.91
C GLY A 222 -0.91 5.11 -11.54
N LEU A 223 -0.14 5.83 -10.72
CA LEU A 223 0.50 7.09 -11.11
C LEU A 223 1.60 6.88 -12.15
N VAL A 224 2.31 5.77 -12.10
CA VAL A 224 3.33 5.41 -13.10
C VAL A 224 2.73 5.32 -14.50
N ASP A 225 1.56 4.68 -14.65
CA ASP A 225 0.86 4.58 -15.94
C ASP A 225 0.26 5.93 -16.36
N GLU A 226 -0.35 6.69 -15.42
CA GLU A 226 -0.89 8.04 -15.69
C GLU A 226 0.16 8.96 -16.29
N LEU A 227 1.38 8.90 -15.76
CA LEU A 227 2.51 9.72 -16.22
C LEU A 227 3.28 9.11 -17.40
N ARG A 228 2.90 7.90 -17.87
CA ARG A 228 3.56 7.14 -18.94
C ARG A 228 5.04 6.83 -18.66
N LEU A 229 5.34 6.44 -17.43
CA LEU A 229 6.70 6.19 -16.94
C LEU A 229 7.06 4.71 -16.84
N SER A 230 6.18 3.78 -17.26
CA SER A 230 6.34 2.32 -17.05
C SER A 230 7.70 1.78 -17.53
N ASN A 231 8.21 2.28 -18.65
CA ASN A 231 9.49 1.84 -19.24
C ASN A 231 10.72 2.61 -18.68
N ARG A 232 10.50 3.51 -17.72
CA ARG A 232 11.54 4.35 -17.11
C ARG A 232 11.75 4.03 -15.63
N ILE A 233 11.04 3.05 -15.09
CA ILE A 233 11.08 2.65 -13.67
C ILE A 233 11.45 1.17 -13.62
N GLU A 234 12.50 0.84 -12.89
CA GLU A 234 13.06 -0.51 -12.83
C GLU A 234 12.13 -1.50 -12.11
N ALA A 235 11.52 -1.07 -11.01
CA ALA A 235 10.62 -1.91 -10.23
C ALA A 235 9.34 -1.16 -9.81
N GLN A 236 8.19 -1.66 -10.22
CA GLN A 236 6.88 -1.18 -9.79
C GLN A 236 6.29 -2.19 -8.80
N MET A 237 6.17 -1.80 -7.55
CA MET A 237 5.55 -2.62 -6.51
C MET A 237 4.08 -2.24 -6.34
N GLY A 238 3.22 -3.22 -6.08
CA GLY A 238 1.84 -2.98 -5.71
C GLY A 238 1.29 -4.07 -4.81
N THR A 239 0.13 -3.81 -4.20
CA THR A 239 -0.54 -4.78 -3.32
C THR A 239 -1.86 -5.26 -3.91
N LEU A 240 -2.17 -6.52 -3.66
CA LEU A 240 -3.44 -7.17 -4.02
C LEU A 240 -4.47 -7.11 -2.88
N GLY A 241 -4.04 -6.69 -1.68
CA GLY A 241 -4.87 -6.63 -0.47
C GLY A 241 -5.58 -5.29 -0.23
N LYS A 242 -5.55 -4.36 -1.20
CA LYS A 242 -6.22 -3.06 -1.10
C LYS A 242 -7.26 -2.92 -2.21
N ALA A 243 -7.06 -2.05 -3.19
CA ALA A 243 -8.01 -1.85 -4.29
C ALA A 243 -8.38 -3.12 -5.08
N PHE A 244 -7.51 -4.12 -5.12
CA PHE A 244 -7.81 -5.42 -5.73
C PHE A 244 -8.66 -6.35 -4.86
N GLY A 245 -8.99 -5.99 -3.62
CA GLY A 245 -9.91 -6.72 -2.74
C GLY A 245 -9.52 -8.16 -2.39
N SER A 246 -8.24 -8.54 -2.53
CA SER A 246 -7.75 -9.90 -2.33
C SER A 246 -6.60 -9.95 -1.32
N SER A 247 -5.55 -10.72 -1.59
CA SER A 247 -4.37 -10.85 -0.74
C SER A 247 -3.11 -11.03 -1.58
N GLY A 248 -1.98 -10.55 -1.05
CA GLY A 248 -0.68 -10.64 -1.71
C GLY A 248 -0.18 -9.29 -2.24
N ALA A 249 0.88 -9.38 -3.03
CA ALA A 249 1.52 -8.24 -3.68
C ALA A 249 2.25 -8.70 -4.94
N TYR A 250 2.82 -7.75 -5.67
CA TYR A 250 3.59 -8.02 -6.86
C TYR A 250 4.72 -7.00 -7.05
N ILE A 251 5.73 -7.43 -7.81
CA ILE A 251 6.73 -6.58 -8.44
C ILE A 251 6.58 -6.74 -9.94
N CYS A 252 6.41 -5.64 -10.66
CA CYS A 252 6.40 -5.56 -12.11
C CYS A 252 7.66 -4.86 -12.61
N GLY A 253 8.20 -5.32 -13.75
CA GLY A 253 9.39 -4.76 -14.40
C GLY A 253 9.81 -5.57 -15.61
N SER A 254 11.11 -5.59 -15.92
CA SER A 254 11.67 -6.38 -17.00
C SER A 254 11.61 -7.89 -16.71
N ALA A 255 11.70 -8.71 -17.76
CA ALA A 255 11.85 -10.16 -17.64
C ALA A 255 13.10 -10.53 -16.85
N ALA A 256 14.20 -9.79 -17.05
CA ALA A 256 15.43 -9.97 -16.30
C ALA A 256 15.26 -9.71 -14.80
N LEU A 257 14.48 -8.68 -14.41
CA LEU A 257 14.15 -8.44 -12.99
C LEU A 257 13.35 -9.61 -12.41
N HIS A 258 12.35 -10.12 -13.12
CA HIS A 258 11.55 -11.28 -12.69
C HIS A 258 12.45 -12.49 -12.43
N ASP A 259 13.31 -12.84 -13.38
CA ASP A 259 14.21 -13.99 -13.25
C ASP A 259 15.21 -13.78 -12.12
N TYR A 260 15.76 -12.58 -12.00
CA TYR A 260 16.68 -12.24 -10.91
C TYR A 260 16.01 -12.37 -9.53
N LEU A 261 14.81 -11.81 -9.34
CA LEU A 261 14.08 -11.91 -8.08
C LEU A 261 13.66 -13.34 -7.76
N THR A 262 13.30 -14.13 -8.75
CA THR A 262 13.01 -15.57 -8.58
C THR A 262 14.20 -16.32 -7.96
N ASN A 263 15.43 -15.90 -8.25
CA ASN A 263 16.66 -16.53 -7.78
C ASN A 263 17.31 -15.83 -6.56
N ARG A 264 16.88 -14.62 -6.19
CA ARG A 264 17.53 -13.81 -5.14
C ARG A 264 16.60 -13.31 -4.05
N ALA A 265 15.32 -13.13 -4.32
CA ALA A 265 14.37 -12.61 -3.35
C ALA A 265 14.08 -13.66 -2.26
N ARG A 266 14.67 -13.46 -1.07
CA ARG A 266 14.58 -14.45 0.02
C ARG A 266 13.15 -14.70 0.48
N SER A 267 12.30 -13.68 0.55
CA SER A 267 10.90 -13.81 0.92
C SER A 267 10.05 -14.56 -0.13
N PHE A 268 10.53 -14.68 -1.38
CA PHE A 268 9.96 -15.54 -2.41
C PHE A 268 10.46 -16.98 -2.31
N ILE A 269 11.78 -17.15 -2.16
CA ILE A 269 12.43 -18.47 -2.15
C ILE A 269 12.03 -19.30 -0.93
N PHE A 270 12.02 -18.67 0.26
CA PHE A 270 11.90 -19.36 1.54
C PHE A 270 10.51 -19.26 2.20
N SER A 271 9.52 -18.71 1.50
CA SER A 271 8.13 -18.68 1.96
C SER A 271 7.29 -19.72 1.23
N THR A 272 6.35 -20.34 1.93
CA THR A 272 5.26 -21.09 1.28
C THR A 272 4.50 -20.18 0.32
N ALA A 273 4.16 -20.70 -0.85
CA ALA A 273 3.45 -19.96 -1.88
C ALA A 273 2.08 -19.48 -1.38
N PRO A 274 1.60 -18.30 -1.83
CA PRO A 274 0.25 -17.82 -1.54
C PRO A 274 -0.81 -18.85 -1.98
N PRO A 275 -1.97 -18.90 -1.33
CA PRO A 275 -3.06 -19.79 -1.74
C PRO A 275 -3.53 -19.52 -3.17
N PRO A 276 -3.76 -20.56 -4.01
CA PRO A 276 -4.16 -20.39 -5.41
C PRO A 276 -5.46 -19.60 -5.60
N HIS A 277 -6.43 -19.73 -4.69
CA HIS A 277 -7.69 -19.01 -4.75
C HIS A 277 -7.53 -17.49 -4.57
N CYS A 278 -6.55 -17.04 -3.78
CA CYS A 278 -6.21 -15.61 -3.69
C CYS A 278 -5.63 -15.09 -5.03
N ALA A 279 -4.82 -15.88 -5.72
CA ALA A 279 -4.29 -15.51 -7.03
C ALA A 279 -5.41 -15.46 -8.09
N ALA A 280 -6.36 -16.40 -8.05
CA ALA A 280 -7.53 -16.40 -8.92
C ALA A 280 -8.42 -15.18 -8.71
N ALA A 281 -8.73 -14.83 -7.44
CA ALA A 281 -9.51 -13.64 -7.09
C ALA A 281 -8.79 -12.37 -7.56
N SER A 282 -7.48 -12.25 -7.31
CA SER A 282 -6.68 -11.10 -7.76
C SER A 282 -6.67 -10.95 -9.28
N ARG A 283 -6.59 -12.06 -10.02
CA ARG A 283 -6.70 -12.06 -11.50
C ARG A 283 -8.09 -11.59 -11.95
N ALA A 284 -9.16 -12.00 -11.24
CA ALA A 284 -10.51 -11.54 -11.53
C ALA A 284 -10.64 -10.02 -11.31
N ALA A 285 -9.99 -9.47 -10.26
CA ALA A 285 -9.93 -8.04 -10.02
C ALA A 285 -9.22 -7.28 -11.15
N VAL A 286 -8.08 -7.79 -11.65
CA VAL A 286 -7.39 -7.20 -12.81
C VAL A 286 -8.30 -7.14 -14.03
N ARG A 287 -8.97 -8.26 -14.37
CA ARG A 287 -9.90 -8.32 -15.50
C ARG A 287 -11.09 -7.37 -15.33
N LEU A 288 -11.60 -7.25 -14.11
CA LEU A 288 -12.70 -6.33 -13.81
C LEU A 288 -12.27 -4.88 -14.03
N LEU A 289 -11.07 -4.49 -13.60
CA LEU A 289 -10.54 -3.14 -13.84
C LEU A 289 -10.33 -2.82 -15.34
N GLU A 290 -10.09 -3.83 -16.16
CA GLU A 290 -9.99 -3.68 -17.62
C GLU A 290 -11.35 -3.65 -18.33
N SER A 291 -12.47 -3.79 -17.61
CA SER A 291 -13.83 -3.78 -18.14
C SER A 291 -14.53 -2.42 -17.95
N ALA A 292 -15.70 -2.24 -18.61
CA ALA A 292 -16.55 -1.09 -18.40
C ALA A 292 -17.04 -0.95 -16.95
N GLU A 293 -17.27 -2.06 -16.23
CA GLU A 293 -17.63 -2.05 -14.82
C GLU A 293 -16.49 -1.49 -13.97
N GLY A 294 -15.24 -1.88 -14.23
CA GLY A 294 -14.07 -1.34 -13.55
C GLY A 294 -13.85 0.15 -13.82
N GLU A 295 -14.06 0.60 -15.06
CA GLU A 295 -14.02 2.03 -15.39
C GLU A 295 -15.09 2.82 -14.62
N ALA A 296 -16.29 2.28 -14.48
CA ALA A 296 -17.38 2.89 -13.70
C ALA A 296 -17.05 2.95 -12.20
N LEU A 297 -16.40 1.92 -11.63
CA LEU A 297 -15.97 1.92 -10.24
C LEU A 297 -14.88 2.98 -9.97
N VAL A 298 -13.91 3.11 -10.86
CA VAL A 298 -12.87 4.15 -10.76
C VAL A 298 -13.48 5.54 -10.88
N ALA A 299 -14.41 5.75 -11.81
CA ALA A 299 -15.11 7.01 -11.96
C ALA A 299 -15.90 7.38 -10.67
N ARG A 300 -16.66 6.45 -10.11
CA ARG A 300 -17.39 6.64 -8.85
C ARG A 300 -16.45 6.94 -7.67
N LEU A 301 -15.31 6.27 -7.61
CA LEU A 301 -14.30 6.60 -6.60
C LEU A 301 -13.83 8.05 -6.73
N HIS A 302 -13.57 8.53 -7.95
CA HIS A 302 -13.15 9.91 -8.20
C HIS A 302 -14.25 10.93 -7.86
N GLU A 303 -15.51 10.61 -8.13
CA GLU A 303 -16.66 11.44 -7.70
C GLU A 303 -16.70 11.56 -6.17
N ASN A 304 -16.54 10.44 -5.46
CA ASN A 304 -16.51 10.40 -4.01
C ASN A 304 -15.29 11.12 -3.41
N ILE A 305 -14.11 11.00 -4.05
CA ILE A 305 -12.91 11.77 -3.69
C ILE A 305 -13.18 13.27 -3.83
N THR A 306 -13.73 13.70 -4.95
CA THR A 306 -14.04 15.11 -5.22
C THR A 306 -15.07 15.66 -4.24
N LEU A 307 -16.12 14.90 -3.94
CA LEU A 307 -17.13 15.29 -2.96
C LEU A 307 -16.51 15.49 -1.56
N LEU A 308 -15.77 14.49 -1.06
CA LEU A 308 -15.16 14.60 0.27
C LEU A 308 -14.11 15.72 0.31
N ALA A 309 -13.28 15.88 -0.72
CA ALA A 309 -12.32 16.96 -0.83
C ALA A 309 -12.99 18.35 -0.73
N SER A 310 -14.11 18.54 -1.44
CA SER A 310 -14.86 19.80 -1.38
C SER A 310 -15.43 20.10 0.01
N ARG A 311 -15.95 19.07 0.71
CA ARG A 311 -16.48 19.21 2.08
C ARG A 311 -15.40 19.48 3.13
N LEU A 312 -14.20 18.95 2.93
CA LEU A 312 -13.08 19.14 3.85
C LEU A 312 -12.18 20.33 3.49
N SER A 313 -12.45 21.01 2.36
CA SER A 313 -11.56 22.04 1.76
C SER A 313 -10.11 21.50 1.61
N ALA A 314 -9.98 20.26 1.14
CA ALA A 314 -8.74 19.53 0.99
C ALA A 314 -8.42 19.23 -0.48
N PRO A 315 -7.14 18.98 -0.86
CA PRO A 315 -6.79 18.55 -2.20
C PRO A 315 -7.38 17.17 -2.53
N ALA A 316 -7.92 16.99 -3.74
CA ALA A 316 -8.45 15.73 -4.26
C ALA A 316 -7.35 14.89 -4.95
N GLN A 317 -6.31 14.49 -4.22
CA GLN A 317 -5.14 13.81 -4.82
C GLN A 317 -5.27 12.28 -4.83
N SER A 318 -5.96 11.72 -3.82
CA SER A 318 -6.19 10.28 -3.66
C SER A 318 -7.43 10.01 -2.82
N ALA A 319 -7.67 8.74 -2.51
CA ALA A 319 -8.78 8.31 -1.64
C ALA A 319 -8.51 8.50 -0.13
N ILE A 320 -7.39 9.10 0.25
CA ILE A 320 -6.93 9.24 1.64
C ILE A 320 -6.94 10.71 2.03
N PHE A 321 -7.63 11.04 3.12
CA PHE A 321 -7.77 12.39 3.66
C PHE A 321 -7.30 12.42 5.12
N PRO A 322 -6.13 12.98 5.41
CA PRO A 322 -5.67 13.17 6.79
C PRO A 322 -6.38 14.36 7.42
N VAL A 323 -6.97 14.14 8.60
CA VAL A 323 -7.47 15.22 9.47
C VAL A 323 -6.55 15.30 10.68
N VAL A 324 -5.58 16.22 10.62
CA VAL A 324 -4.54 16.36 11.65
C VAL A 324 -5.15 16.90 12.93
N ILE A 325 -4.94 16.18 14.04
CA ILE A 325 -5.40 16.54 15.39
C ILE A 325 -4.23 17.04 16.24
N GLY A 326 -3.02 16.50 16.00
CA GLY A 326 -1.80 16.83 16.74
C GLY A 326 -1.46 15.80 17.81
N GLY A 327 -2.17 15.82 18.94
CA GLY A 327 -1.90 14.93 20.08
C GLY A 327 -2.47 13.52 19.89
N GLU A 328 -1.79 12.52 20.45
CA GLU A 328 -2.18 11.11 20.35
C GLU A 328 -3.52 10.83 21.05
N GLU A 329 -3.68 11.28 22.30
CA GLU A 329 -4.91 11.10 23.07
C GLU A 329 -6.12 11.83 22.47
N PRO A 330 -6.02 13.11 22.08
CA PRO A 330 -7.09 13.79 21.35
C PRO A 330 -7.51 13.08 20.07
N ALA A 331 -6.57 12.53 19.29
CA ALA A 331 -6.89 11.78 18.08
C ALA A 331 -7.66 10.48 18.38
N VAL A 332 -7.32 9.77 19.46
CA VAL A 332 -8.07 8.59 19.91
C VAL A 332 -9.47 8.95 20.36
N LYS A 333 -9.63 10.01 21.14
CA LYS A 333 -10.94 10.52 21.58
C LYS A 333 -11.82 10.92 20.39
N ALA A 334 -11.24 11.61 19.41
CA ALA A 334 -11.95 11.99 18.18
C ALA A 334 -12.42 10.74 17.39
N SER A 335 -11.55 9.73 17.22
CA SER A 335 -11.92 8.46 16.59
C SER A 335 -13.04 7.75 17.34
N GLN A 336 -13.01 7.76 18.67
CA GLN A 336 -14.04 7.14 19.50
C GLN A 336 -15.38 7.89 19.38
N LYS A 337 -15.36 9.23 19.42
CA LYS A 337 -16.57 10.06 19.22
C LYS A 337 -17.22 9.78 17.87
N LEU A 338 -16.43 9.67 16.81
CA LEU A 338 -16.93 9.29 15.48
C LEU A 338 -17.54 7.88 15.47
N LEU A 339 -16.93 6.91 16.16
CA LEU A 339 -17.48 5.57 16.27
C LEU A 339 -18.84 5.56 16.98
N GLU A 340 -19.03 6.36 18.02
CA GLU A 340 -20.29 6.54 18.73
C GLU A 340 -21.37 7.15 17.82
N GLN A 341 -20.96 7.99 16.86
CA GLN A 341 -21.81 8.58 15.83
C GLN A 341 -22.03 7.63 14.61
N GLY A 342 -21.53 6.41 14.65
CA GLY A 342 -21.68 5.40 13.61
C GLY A 342 -20.66 5.47 12.46
N PHE A 343 -19.48 6.04 12.70
CA PHE A 343 -18.40 6.13 11.70
C PHE A 343 -17.13 5.43 12.20
N LEU A 344 -16.62 4.47 11.44
CA LEU A 344 -15.32 3.86 11.68
C LEU A 344 -14.22 4.67 10.99
N VAL A 345 -13.50 5.49 11.75
CA VAL A 345 -12.36 6.29 11.27
C VAL A 345 -11.18 6.08 12.21
N PRO A 346 -10.04 5.53 11.75
CA PRO A 346 -8.92 5.21 12.62
C PRO A 346 -8.12 6.46 13.02
N ALA A 347 -7.68 6.50 14.28
CA ALA A 347 -6.66 7.41 14.74
C ALA A 347 -5.27 6.85 14.46
N ILE A 348 -4.48 7.57 13.67
CA ILE A 348 -3.09 7.26 13.36
C ILE A 348 -2.19 8.05 14.30
N ARG A 349 -1.24 7.33 14.96
CA ARG A 349 -0.36 7.85 16.00
C ARG A 349 1.07 7.36 15.79
N TYR A 350 1.99 7.87 16.58
CA TYR A 350 3.36 7.32 16.66
C TYR A 350 3.35 5.79 16.86
N PRO A 351 4.26 5.03 16.22
CA PRO A 351 5.35 5.45 15.33
C PRO A 351 4.95 5.59 13.84
N THR A 352 3.68 5.39 13.49
CA THR A 352 3.20 5.47 12.09
C THR A 352 3.34 6.89 11.52
N VAL A 353 3.11 7.89 12.37
CA VAL A 353 3.37 9.31 12.08
C VAL A 353 4.24 9.91 13.18
N ALA A 354 4.86 11.06 12.94
CA ALA A 354 5.69 11.74 13.94
C ALA A 354 4.88 12.12 15.19
N ARG A 355 5.54 12.22 16.36
CA ARG A 355 4.92 12.75 17.58
C ARG A 355 4.37 14.15 17.33
N GLY A 356 3.20 14.45 17.89
CA GLY A 356 2.51 15.73 17.66
C GLY A 356 1.86 15.86 16.28
N SER A 357 1.83 14.78 15.47
CA SER A 357 1.21 14.74 14.14
C SER A 357 0.12 13.68 14.05
N ALA A 358 -0.44 13.25 15.19
CA ALA A 358 -1.53 12.29 15.24
C ALA A 358 -2.75 12.85 14.48
N ARG A 359 -3.43 11.97 13.76
CA ARG A 359 -4.50 12.34 12.84
C ARG A 359 -5.59 11.28 12.76
N LEU A 360 -6.76 11.67 12.33
CA LEU A 360 -7.74 10.76 11.77
C LEU A 360 -7.37 10.50 10.31
N ARG A 361 -7.34 9.25 9.89
CA ARG A 361 -7.11 8.89 8.48
C ARG A 361 -8.44 8.49 7.85
N VAL A 362 -9.07 9.41 7.19
CA VAL A 362 -10.32 9.16 6.47
C VAL A 362 -10.00 8.55 5.12
N THR A 363 -10.67 7.45 4.79
CA THR A 363 -10.51 6.78 3.49
C THR A 363 -11.88 6.65 2.83
N VAL A 364 -12.01 7.16 1.61
CA VAL A 364 -13.22 7.02 0.80
C VAL A 364 -13.06 5.88 -0.21
N THR A 365 -14.16 5.21 -0.54
CA THR A 365 -14.20 4.09 -1.50
C THR A 365 -15.27 4.32 -2.57
N ALA A 366 -15.20 3.60 -3.69
CA ALA A 366 -16.24 3.62 -4.72
C ALA A 366 -17.62 3.13 -4.21
N ALA A 367 -17.61 2.32 -3.14
CA ALA A 367 -18.82 1.76 -2.56
C ALA A 367 -19.56 2.72 -1.62
N HIS A 368 -18.95 3.82 -1.17
CA HIS A 368 -19.63 4.82 -0.35
C HIS A 368 -20.76 5.53 -1.14
N HIS A 369 -21.89 5.72 -0.47
CA HIS A 369 -22.95 6.60 -0.95
C HIS A 369 -22.68 8.05 -0.53
N HIS A 370 -23.12 9.02 -1.31
CA HIS A 370 -22.93 10.45 -1.01
C HIS A 370 -23.42 10.82 0.39
N GLY A 371 -24.56 10.24 0.85
CA GLY A 371 -25.09 10.46 2.20
C GLY A 371 -24.13 10.03 3.34
N HIS A 372 -23.29 8.99 3.13
CA HIS A 372 -22.26 8.62 4.10
C HIS A 372 -21.19 9.72 4.19
N ILE A 373 -20.77 10.24 3.04
CA ILE A 373 -19.72 11.27 2.94
C ILE A 373 -20.18 12.58 3.56
N GLU A 374 -21.41 13.01 3.26
CA GLU A 374 -22.00 14.25 3.80
C GLU A 374 -22.13 14.20 5.33
N ARG A 375 -22.67 13.11 5.86
CA ARG A 375 -22.81 12.92 7.32
C ARG A 375 -21.44 12.88 8.02
N LEU A 376 -20.44 12.19 7.43
CA LEU A 376 -19.10 12.18 8.00
C LEU A 376 -18.50 13.58 8.00
N ALA A 377 -18.60 14.32 6.89
CA ALA A 377 -18.06 15.68 6.80
C ALA A 377 -18.65 16.60 7.87
N SER A 378 -19.97 16.54 8.10
CA SER A 378 -20.64 17.28 9.19
C SER A 378 -20.13 16.87 10.57
N SER A 379 -19.93 15.57 10.81
CA SER A 379 -19.38 15.06 12.07
C SER A 379 -17.92 15.50 12.30
N LEU A 380 -17.11 15.54 11.24
CA LEU A 380 -15.72 16.03 11.32
C LEU A 380 -15.65 17.54 11.61
N ALA A 381 -16.59 18.34 11.06
CA ALA A 381 -16.68 19.77 11.36
C ALA A 381 -16.95 20.01 12.85
N SER A 382 -17.90 19.25 13.45
CA SER A 382 -18.24 19.36 14.89
C SER A 382 -17.14 18.87 15.85
N LEU A 383 -16.05 18.28 15.36
CA LEU A 383 -14.88 17.96 16.19
C LEU A 383 -13.92 19.14 16.34
N ARG A 384 -14.07 20.18 15.53
CA ARG A 384 -13.20 21.37 15.55
C ARG A 384 -13.76 22.50 16.45
N GLU A 385 -15.02 22.36 16.84
CA GLU A 385 -15.69 23.21 17.82
C GLU A 385 -15.50 22.66 19.26
#